data_6bd2d5ca1cc713208534f2f342f71b53
#
_entry.id   6bd2d5ca1cc713208534f2f342f71b53
#
_cell.length_a   1.000
_cell.length_b   1.000
_cell.length_c   1.000
_cell.angle_alpha   90.00
_cell.angle_beta   90.00
_cell.angle_gamma   90.00
#
_symmetry.space_group_name_H-M   'P 1'
#
loop_
_entity.id
_entity.type
_entity.pdbx_description
1 polymer ?
#
loop_
_entity_poly.entity_id
_entity_poly.type
_entity_poly.pdbx_seq_one_letter_code
_entity_poly.pdbx_strand_id
1 'polypeptide(L)'
;MAIYPKIAVVSQIDTVPFVYGIRHEGNFRAELLTLSSPTDCTELFRQGKADIALLPAVVVPSLRSSEIITDYCTGAAGASHSAVVACNAPIGKIRRIGVTPMAGTAAEVAAWLSQNRWHIAPEWIAVGGDRTEAADDEALLLTGCAAREAAARHAFVYDVAGEWVEATRQPLAFDVWVGHKGLSYEVHDALQRALTFGLEHTFEAVAASDYAAAPYAYDHLVREVDFLFDIEKHTALQRLWECGLKVAPKVNPG
;
A
#
# COMPACT_ATOMS: atom_id res chain seq x y z
N MET A 1 -17.10 -1.52 30.80
CA MET A 1 -16.65 -0.63 29.71
C MET A 1 -16.67 -1.46 28.45
N ALA A 2 -17.37 -1.03 27.41
CA ALA A 2 -17.29 -1.70 26.13
C ALA A 2 -15.86 -1.52 25.60
N ILE A 3 -15.16 -2.63 25.32
CA ILE A 3 -13.84 -2.60 24.71
C ILE A 3 -14.11 -2.54 23.20
N TYR A 4 -13.73 -1.46 22.57
CA TYR A 4 -13.80 -1.30 21.12
C TYR A 4 -12.50 -1.79 20.47
N PRO A 5 -12.55 -2.40 19.26
CA PRO A 5 -11.35 -2.83 18.58
C PRO A 5 -10.45 -1.64 18.27
N LYS A 6 -9.14 -1.86 18.42
CA LYS A 6 -8.11 -0.92 18.01
C LYS A 6 -7.70 -1.23 16.58
N ILE A 7 -7.81 -0.24 15.71
CA ILE A 7 -7.54 -0.38 14.29
C ILE A 7 -6.36 0.48 13.90
N ALA A 8 -5.28 -0.12 13.42
CA ALA A 8 -4.10 0.58 12.94
C ALA A 8 -4.15 0.77 11.41
N VAL A 9 -3.86 1.98 10.97
CA VAL A 9 -3.82 2.35 9.55
C VAL A 9 -2.76 3.41 9.30
N VAL A 10 -2.13 3.39 8.12
CA VAL A 10 -1.27 4.46 7.67
C VAL A 10 -2.11 5.53 6.98
N SER A 11 -1.87 6.82 7.29
CA SER A 11 -2.56 7.93 6.63
C SER A 11 -1.92 8.18 5.26
N GLN A 12 -2.60 7.75 4.22
CA GLN A 12 -2.22 7.99 2.82
C GLN A 12 -3.49 8.11 1.97
N ILE A 13 -3.35 8.63 0.74
CA ILE A 13 -4.50 8.90 -0.12
C ILE A 13 -5.38 7.67 -0.32
N ASP A 14 -4.78 6.50 -0.58
CA ASP A 14 -5.50 5.24 -0.85
C ASP A 14 -6.29 4.72 0.36
N THR A 15 -6.00 5.23 1.57
CA THR A 15 -6.73 4.83 2.79
C THR A 15 -7.85 5.79 3.19
N VAL A 16 -7.98 6.91 2.50
CA VAL A 16 -8.95 7.98 2.82
C VAL A 16 -10.39 7.47 2.94
N PRO A 17 -10.93 6.69 1.99
CA PRO A 17 -12.30 6.19 2.11
C PRO A 17 -12.47 5.27 3.32
N PHE A 18 -11.50 4.40 3.59
CA PHE A 18 -11.55 3.48 4.72
C PHE A 18 -11.55 4.20 6.06
N VAL A 19 -10.64 5.18 6.22
CA VAL A 19 -10.57 6.02 7.43
C VAL A 19 -11.87 6.78 7.65
N TYR A 20 -12.44 7.33 6.57
CA TYR A 20 -13.73 8.01 6.64
C TYR A 20 -14.84 7.06 7.08
N GLY A 21 -14.94 5.88 6.49
CA GLY A 21 -15.94 4.89 6.83
C GLY A 21 -15.86 4.44 8.28
N ILE A 22 -14.66 4.14 8.79
CA ILE A 22 -14.44 3.74 10.20
C ILE A 22 -14.89 4.85 11.16
N ARG A 23 -14.75 6.12 10.79
CA ARG A 23 -15.11 7.27 11.63
C ARG A 23 -16.60 7.63 11.58
N HIS A 24 -17.26 7.40 10.45
CA HIS A 24 -18.58 7.97 10.17
C HIS A 24 -19.71 6.94 10.00
N GLU A 25 -19.39 5.64 9.84
CA GLU A 25 -20.42 4.59 9.91
C GLU A 25 -21.01 4.56 11.32
N GLY A 26 -22.33 4.85 11.42
CA GLY A 26 -22.96 5.21 12.69
C GLY A 26 -23.01 4.10 13.74
N ASN A 27 -22.90 2.82 13.34
CA ASN A 27 -23.01 1.65 14.21
C ASN A 27 -21.65 1.01 14.54
N PHE A 28 -20.56 1.46 13.90
CA PHE A 28 -19.22 0.97 14.19
C PHE A 28 -18.50 1.87 15.19
N ARG A 29 -17.93 1.27 16.23
CA ARG A 29 -17.11 1.96 17.22
C ARG A 29 -15.75 1.29 17.28
N ALA A 30 -14.72 2.05 17.01
CA ALA A 30 -13.31 1.59 17.06
C ALA A 30 -12.40 2.71 17.55
N GLU A 31 -11.27 2.35 18.13
CA GLU A 31 -10.15 3.26 18.37
C GLU A 31 -9.24 3.23 17.15
N LEU A 32 -9.23 4.30 16.35
CA LEU A 32 -8.41 4.40 15.16
C LEU A 32 -7.03 4.97 15.49
N LEU A 33 -6.00 4.17 15.23
CA LEU A 33 -4.59 4.48 15.43
C LEU A 33 -3.96 4.81 14.08
N THR A 34 -3.70 6.09 13.82
CA THR A 34 -3.07 6.55 12.57
C THR A 34 -1.56 6.58 12.74
N LEU A 35 -0.84 5.84 11.91
CA LEU A 35 0.60 5.65 11.96
C LEU A 35 1.28 6.37 10.79
N SER A 36 2.58 6.64 10.94
CA SER A 36 3.41 7.34 9.96
C SER A 36 4.04 6.42 8.91
N SER A 37 4.10 5.12 9.18
CA SER A 37 4.67 4.16 8.24
C SER A 37 4.00 2.77 8.30
N PRO A 38 4.04 1.99 7.21
CA PRO A 38 3.61 0.59 7.20
C PRO A 38 4.38 -0.29 8.17
N THR A 39 5.65 0.02 8.43
CA THR A 39 6.48 -0.69 9.39
C THR A 39 5.96 -0.50 10.81
N ASP A 40 5.67 0.74 11.22
CA ASP A 40 5.11 1.04 12.54
C ASP A 40 3.76 0.37 12.74
N CYS A 41 2.92 0.40 11.69
CA CYS A 41 1.61 -0.26 11.69
C CYS A 41 1.75 -1.78 11.90
N THR A 42 2.67 -2.41 11.17
CA THR A 42 2.97 -3.84 11.30
C THR A 42 3.50 -4.21 12.69
N GLU A 43 4.39 -3.39 13.24
CA GLU A 43 4.97 -3.65 14.56
C GLU A 43 3.94 -3.47 15.68
N LEU A 44 3.07 -2.45 15.58
CA LEU A 44 1.98 -2.24 16.52
C LEU A 44 1.04 -3.44 16.56
N PHE A 45 0.69 -3.98 15.39
CA PHE A 45 -0.13 -5.17 15.26
C PHE A 45 0.57 -6.41 15.83
N ARG A 46 1.86 -6.64 15.50
CA ARG A 46 2.64 -7.78 16.05
C ARG A 46 2.73 -7.77 17.57
N GLN A 47 2.77 -6.59 18.18
CA GLN A 47 2.79 -6.42 19.64
C GLN A 47 1.41 -6.61 20.30
N GLY A 48 0.36 -6.87 19.52
CA GLY A 48 -1.02 -6.98 20.05
C GLY A 48 -1.58 -5.65 20.59
N LYS A 49 -1.02 -4.53 20.15
CA LYS A 49 -1.49 -3.18 20.52
C LYS A 49 -2.57 -2.66 19.57
N ALA A 50 -2.76 -3.31 18.44
CA ALA A 50 -3.90 -3.17 17.55
C ALA A 50 -4.53 -4.54 17.32
N ASP A 51 -5.86 -4.61 17.32
CA ASP A 51 -6.63 -5.83 17.09
C ASP A 51 -6.76 -6.11 15.59
N ILE A 52 -6.80 -5.04 14.80
CA ILE A 52 -6.96 -5.02 13.35
C ILE A 52 -5.97 -4.00 12.77
N ALA A 53 -5.44 -4.29 11.58
CA ALA A 53 -4.59 -3.34 10.87
C ALA A 53 -4.72 -3.48 9.35
N LEU A 54 -4.56 -2.36 8.62
CA LEU A 54 -4.30 -2.38 7.18
C LEU A 54 -2.79 -2.48 6.98
N LEU A 55 -2.32 -3.61 6.48
CA LEU A 55 -0.91 -3.96 6.43
C LEU A 55 -0.44 -4.29 5.01
N PRO A 56 0.84 -4.04 4.69
CA PRO A 56 1.40 -4.51 3.43
C PRO A 56 1.14 -6.00 3.24
N ALA A 57 0.60 -6.35 2.08
CA ALA A 57 0.16 -7.71 1.80
C ALA A 57 1.31 -8.74 1.91
N VAL A 58 2.55 -8.32 1.64
CA VAL A 58 3.75 -9.17 1.74
C VAL A 58 4.15 -9.53 3.17
N VAL A 59 3.68 -8.83 4.20
CA VAL A 59 4.04 -9.18 5.58
C VAL A 59 3.16 -10.27 6.17
N VAL A 60 1.98 -10.52 5.59
CA VAL A 60 0.96 -11.43 6.12
C VAL A 60 1.50 -12.83 6.46
N PRO A 61 2.31 -13.50 5.60
CA PRO A 61 2.86 -14.82 5.93
C PRO A 61 3.77 -14.85 7.17
N SER A 62 4.30 -13.69 7.57
CA SER A 62 5.17 -13.56 8.75
C SER A 62 4.39 -13.32 10.05
N LEU A 63 3.09 -13.09 9.97
CA LEU A 63 2.24 -12.78 11.12
C LEU A 63 1.70 -14.07 11.73
N ARG A 64 1.84 -14.19 13.05
CA ARG A 64 1.34 -15.36 13.79
C ARG A 64 -0.10 -15.11 14.23
N SER A 65 -0.93 -16.16 14.18
CA SER A 65 -2.32 -16.12 14.69
C SER A 65 -3.13 -14.93 14.12
N SER A 66 -2.99 -14.69 12.82
CA SER A 66 -3.70 -13.64 12.10
C SER A 66 -4.36 -14.20 10.83
N GLU A 67 -5.29 -13.44 10.27
CA GLU A 67 -5.99 -13.76 9.04
C GLU A 67 -6.42 -12.47 8.32
N ILE A 68 -6.61 -12.55 7.01
CA ILE A 68 -7.22 -11.47 6.23
C ILE A 68 -8.72 -11.51 6.50
N ILE A 69 -9.34 -10.38 6.87
CA ILE A 69 -10.66 -10.34 7.50
C ILE A 69 -11.72 -9.57 6.72
N THR A 70 -11.41 -9.01 5.55
CA THR A 70 -12.39 -8.27 4.73
C THR A 70 -12.21 -8.57 3.25
N ASP A 71 -13.23 -8.23 2.46
CA ASP A 71 -13.20 -8.27 0.99
C ASP A 71 -12.62 -6.97 0.39
N TYR A 72 -11.86 -6.19 1.18
CA TYR A 72 -11.29 -4.93 0.77
C TYR A 72 -9.76 -4.89 0.95
N CYS A 73 -9.11 -4.15 0.07
CA CYS A 73 -7.67 -3.91 0.05
C CYS A 73 -7.38 -2.53 -0.53
N THR A 74 -6.14 -2.07 -0.49
CA THR A 74 -5.64 -1.13 -1.49
C THR A 74 -4.96 -1.94 -2.59
N GLY A 75 -5.34 -1.76 -3.84
CA GLY A 75 -4.86 -2.59 -4.94
C GLY A 75 -5.04 -1.96 -6.31
N ALA A 76 -4.72 -2.72 -7.36
CA ALA A 76 -4.86 -2.27 -8.74
C ALA A 76 -5.00 -3.45 -9.71
N ALA A 77 -5.80 -3.25 -10.76
CA ALA A 77 -5.92 -4.16 -11.90
C ALA A 77 -5.22 -3.62 -13.17
N GLY A 78 -4.42 -2.57 -13.02
CA GLY A 78 -3.66 -1.90 -14.06
C GLY A 78 -2.75 -0.83 -13.45
N ALA A 79 -2.37 0.18 -14.24
CA ALA A 79 -1.64 1.32 -13.71
C ALA A 79 -2.50 2.10 -12.70
N SER A 80 -1.97 2.36 -11.51
CA SER A 80 -2.70 3.03 -10.43
C SER A 80 -2.07 4.33 -9.97
N HIS A 81 -0.81 4.57 -10.31
CA HIS A 81 -0.01 5.69 -9.80
C HIS A 81 0.12 5.74 -8.26
N SER A 82 -0.28 4.67 -7.55
CA SER A 82 -0.09 4.55 -6.11
C SER A 82 1.37 4.32 -5.73
N ALA A 83 2.11 3.62 -6.61
CA ALA A 83 3.54 3.37 -6.46
C ALA A 83 4.24 3.35 -7.83
N VAL A 84 5.35 4.07 -7.96
CA VAL A 84 6.13 4.14 -9.20
C VAL A 84 7.63 4.04 -8.95
N VAL A 85 8.35 3.47 -9.91
CA VAL A 85 9.82 3.59 -9.98
C VAL A 85 10.15 4.72 -10.96
N ALA A 86 10.70 5.82 -10.44
CA ALA A 86 10.98 7.04 -11.20
C ALA A 86 12.49 7.28 -11.32
N CYS A 87 12.96 7.64 -12.52
CA CYS A 87 14.39 7.86 -12.81
C CYS A 87 14.60 8.79 -14.02
N ASN A 88 15.87 9.21 -14.20
CA ASN A 88 16.27 10.10 -15.28
C ASN A 88 17.04 9.39 -16.41
N ALA A 89 17.25 8.09 -16.30
CA ALA A 89 17.80 7.23 -17.33
C ALA A 89 16.91 6.01 -17.58
N PRO A 90 16.98 5.37 -18.76
CA PRO A 90 16.25 4.11 -19.01
C PRO A 90 16.55 3.07 -17.94
N ILE A 91 15.53 2.28 -17.55
CA ILE A 91 15.58 1.35 -16.40
C ILE A 91 16.78 0.39 -16.48
N GLY A 92 17.18 -0.06 -17.67
CA GLY A 92 18.33 -0.93 -17.87
C GLY A 92 19.70 -0.31 -17.51
N LYS A 93 19.77 1.01 -17.27
CA LYS A 93 20.97 1.73 -16.84
C LYS A 93 21.02 1.97 -15.33
N ILE A 94 19.93 1.69 -14.64
CA ILE A 94 19.80 1.95 -13.20
C ILE A 94 20.64 0.93 -12.41
N ARG A 95 21.44 1.44 -11.48
CA ARG A 95 22.32 0.68 -10.60
C ARG A 95 21.82 0.64 -9.17
N ARG A 96 21.01 1.63 -8.76
CA ARG A 96 20.50 1.74 -7.40
C ARG A 96 19.03 2.10 -7.44
N ILE A 97 18.25 1.54 -6.50
CA ILE A 97 16.87 1.92 -6.28
C ILE A 97 16.71 2.37 -4.83
N GLY A 98 16.40 3.65 -4.65
CA GLY A 98 16.07 4.23 -3.36
C GLY A 98 14.65 3.83 -2.93
N VAL A 99 14.53 3.33 -1.71
CA VAL A 99 13.27 2.86 -1.14
C VAL A 99 12.91 3.70 0.07
N THR A 100 11.75 4.32 0.06
CA THR A 100 11.22 5.08 1.19
C THR A 100 10.57 4.15 2.21
N PRO A 101 10.41 4.58 3.48
CA PRO A 101 9.70 3.79 4.49
C PRO A 101 8.24 3.43 4.13
N MET A 102 7.65 4.16 3.18
CA MET A 102 6.27 3.98 2.74
C MET A 102 6.08 2.90 1.66
N ALA A 103 7.16 2.31 1.15
CA ALA A 103 7.11 1.44 -0.02
C ALA A 103 6.32 0.12 0.17
N GLY A 104 6.29 -0.43 1.40
CA GLY A 104 5.46 -1.60 1.70
C GLY A 104 5.60 -2.74 0.68
N THR A 105 4.47 -3.26 0.20
CA THR A 105 4.40 -4.31 -0.84
C THR A 105 5.03 -3.87 -2.15
N ALA A 106 4.97 -2.58 -2.49
CA ALA A 106 5.54 -2.09 -3.74
C ALA A 106 7.06 -2.36 -3.88
N ALA A 107 7.80 -2.39 -2.75
CA ALA A 107 9.23 -2.71 -2.76
C ALA A 107 9.50 -4.16 -3.21
N GLU A 108 8.73 -5.12 -2.71
CA GLU A 108 8.88 -6.53 -3.08
C GLU A 108 8.46 -6.77 -4.55
N VAL A 109 7.39 -6.09 -4.99
CA VAL A 109 6.95 -6.15 -6.40
C VAL A 109 8.00 -5.52 -7.31
N ALA A 110 8.56 -4.36 -6.97
CA ALA A 110 9.64 -3.74 -7.74
C ALA A 110 10.90 -4.62 -7.79
N ALA A 111 11.21 -5.37 -6.72
CA ALA A 111 12.30 -6.35 -6.71
C ALA A 111 12.01 -7.51 -7.68
N TRP A 112 10.79 -8.01 -7.68
CA TRP A 112 10.37 -9.04 -8.64
C TRP A 112 10.45 -8.53 -10.09
N LEU A 113 9.96 -7.31 -10.36
CA LEU A 113 10.03 -6.66 -11.67
C LEU A 113 11.47 -6.44 -12.12
N SER A 114 12.36 -6.05 -11.22
CA SER A 114 13.79 -5.88 -11.51
C SER A 114 14.40 -7.14 -12.09
N GLN A 115 14.06 -8.31 -11.54
CA GLN A 115 14.62 -9.60 -11.98
C GLN A 115 13.90 -10.15 -13.22
N ASN A 116 12.57 -10.10 -13.25
CA ASN A 116 11.77 -10.87 -14.20
C ASN A 116 11.29 -10.06 -15.41
N ARG A 117 11.27 -8.73 -15.31
CA ARG A 117 10.78 -7.84 -16.38
C ARG A 117 11.85 -6.89 -16.89
N TRP A 118 12.57 -6.23 -15.98
CA TRP A 118 13.57 -5.23 -16.35
C TRP A 118 14.96 -5.84 -16.54
N HIS A 119 15.19 -7.05 -16.04
CA HIS A 119 16.46 -7.80 -16.12
C HIS A 119 17.65 -6.99 -15.59
N ILE A 120 17.46 -6.35 -14.44
CA ILE A 120 18.48 -5.59 -13.72
C ILE A 120 18.68 -6.17 -12.31
N ALA A 121 19.85 -5.91 -11.73
CA ALA A 121 20.19 -6.28 -10.36
C ALA A 121 20.68 -5.04 -9.60
N PRO A 122 19.76 -4.13 -9.23
CA PRO A 122 20.12 -2.88 -8.56
C PRO A 122 20.50 -3.12 -7.11
N GLU A 123 21.31 -2.23 -6.56
CA GLU A 123 21.46 -2.08 -5.13
C GLU A 123 20.24 -1.36 -4.55
N TRP A 124 19.63 -1.94 -3.51
CA TRP A 124 18.50 -1.33 -2.80
C TRP A 124 19.04 -0.49 -1.66
N ILE A 125 18.69 0.81 -1.63
CA ILE A 125 19.16 1.74 -0.59
C ILE A 125 17.97 2.39 0.13
N ALA A 126 18.06 2.54 1.45
CA ALA A 126 17.07 3.28 2.22
C ALA A 126 17.25 4.79 1.98
N VAL A 127 16.16 5.48 1.70
CA VAL A 127 16.15 6.93 1.51
C VAL A 127 15.07 7.58 2.39
N GLY A 128 15.24 8.87 2.69
CA GLY A 128 14.22 9.64 3.43
C GLY A 128 12.89 9.72 2.68
N GLY A 129 11.79 9.81 3.42
CA GLY A 129 10.44 9.86 2.85
C GLY A 129 10.14 11.14 2.04
N ASP A 130 10.92 12.18 2.22
CA ASP A 130 10.86 13.48 1.54
C ASP A 130 11.68 13.52 0.24
N ARG A 131 12.50 12.50 -0.02
CA ARG A 131 13.33 12.46 -1.22
C ARG A 131 12.49 12.15 -2.45
N THR A 132 12.47 13.07 -3.41
CA THR A 132 11.69 12.98 -4.65
C THR A 132 12.52 13.10 -5.93
N GLU A 133 13.85 13.32 -5.83
CA GLU A 133 14.75 13.44 -6.98
C GLU A 133 15.79 12.33 -7.01
N ALA A 134 15.90 11.67 -8.15
CA ALA A 134 16.86 10.60 -8.40
C ALA A 134 18.14 11.13 -9.05
N ALA A 135 19.30 10.55 -8.68
CA ALA A 135 20.56 10.78 -9.39
C ALA A 135 20.57 10.05 -10.76
N ASP A 136 21.59 10.30 -11.59
CA ASP A 136 21.64 9.81 -12.99
C ASP A 136 21.60 8.27 -13.11
N ASP A 137 22.20 7.55 -12.17
CA ASP A 137 22.25 6.07 -12.15
C ASP A 137 21.29 5.44 -11.12
N GLU A 138 20.42 6.25 -10.57
CA GLU A 138 19.49 5.89 -9.50
C GLU A 138 18.04 6.01 -9.95
N ALA A 139 17.19 5.17 -9.41
CA ALA A 139 15.74 5.33 -9.41
C ALA A 139 15.23 5.49 -7.99
N LEU A 140 14.05 6.07 -7.82
CA LEU A 140 13.33 6.14 -6.56
C LEU A 140 12.03 5.37 -6.66
N LEU A 141 11.76 4.52 -5.68
CA LEU A 141 10.44 3.95 -5.47
C LEU A 141 9.62 4.93 -4.64
N LEU A 142 8.73 5.63 -5.32
CA LEU A 142 7.86 6.67 -4.78
C LEU A 142 6.44 6.14 -4.59
N THR A 143 5.74 6.63 -3.57
CA THR A 143 4.35 6.25 -3.27
C THR A 143 3.48 7.49 -3.02
N GLY A 144 2.16 7.32 -3.12
CA GLY A 144 1.19 8.38 -2.84
C GLY A 144 1.37 9.63 -3.71
N CYS A 145 1.33 10.82 -3.11
CA CYS A 145 1.47 12.09 -3.84
C CYS A 145 2.79 12.19 -4.61
N ALA A 146 3.90 11.70 -4.04
CA ALA A 146 5.20 11.73 -4.71
C ALA A 146 5.21 10.85 -5.98
N ALA A 147 4.53 9.71 -5.96
CA ALA A 147 4.34 8.87 -7.15
C ALA A 147 3.54 9.60 -8.22
N ARG A 148 2.48 10.29 -7.83
CA ARG A 148 1.61 11.04 -8.73
C ARG A 148 2.33 12.20 -9.42
N GLU A 149 3.22 12.85 -8.71
CA GLU A 149 4.02 13.99 -9.22
C GLU A 149 5.30 13.55 -9.96
N ALA A 150 5.63 12.25 -9.94
CA ALA A 150 6.90 11.76 -10.47
C ALA A 150 7.13 12.11 -11.94
N ALA A 151 6.10 12.07 -12.78
CA ALA A 151 6.20 12.40 -14.21
C ALA A 151 6.57 13.86 -14.49
N ALA A 152 6.33 14.79 -13.56
CA ALA A 152 6.75 16.17 -13.67
C ALA A 152 8.24 16.40 -13.33
N ARG A 153 8.88 15.41 -12.69
CA ARG A 153 10.25 15.51 -12.13
C ARG A 153 11.26 14.57 -12.78
N HIS A 154 10.77 13.47 -13.42
CA HIS A 154 11.61 12.41 -13.95
C HIS A 154 11.28 12.12 -15.41
N ALA A 155 12.31 11.77 -16.17
CA ALA A 155 12.17 11.44 -17.60
C ALA A 155 11.49 10.07 -17.85
N PHE A 156 11.62 9.15 -16.89
CA PHE A 156 11.05 7.80 -16.96
C PHE A 156 10.32 7.48 -15.67
N VAL A 157 9.08 7.00 -15.80
CA VAL A 157 8.24 6.59 -14.69
C VAL A 157 7.62 5.23 -15.03
N TYR A 158 7.86 4.24 -14.19
CA TYR A 158 7.36 2.88 -14.32
C TYR A 158 6.34 2.63 -13.21
N ASP A 159 5.07 2.51 -13.56
CA ASP A 159 4.02 2.19 -12.60
C ASP A 159 4.15 0.75 -12.12
N VAL A 160 4.31 0.55 -10.82
CA VAL A 160 4.60 -0.78 -10.24
C VAL A 160 3.46 -1.76 -10.50
N ALA A 161 2.22 -1.33 -10.35
CA ALA A 161 1.05 -2.19 -10.61
C ALA A 161 0.85 -2.44 -12.10
N GLY A 162 1.00 -1.41 -12.93
CA GLY A 162 0.91 -1.54 -14.39
C GLY A 162 1.95 -2.53 -14.95
N GLU A 163 3.21 -2.37 -14.55
CA GLU A 163 4.30 -3.28 -14.94
C GLU A 163 4.05 -4.72 -14.44
N TRP A 164 3.51 -4.87 -13.21
CA TRP A 164 3.13 -6.17 -12.68
C TRP A 164 2.03 -6.82 -13.50
N VAL A 165 0.94 -6.11 -13.78
CA VAL A 165 -0.19 -6.61 -14.57
C VAL A 165 0.24 -6.97 -15.99
N GLU A 166 1.09 -6.16 -16.62
CA GLU A 166 1.63 -6.48 -17.94
C GLU A 166 2.47 -7.76 -17.95
N ALA A 167 3.30 -7.96 -16.91
CA ALA A 167 4.21 -9.11 -16.82
C ALA A 167 3.49 -10.40 -16.42
N THR A 168 2.49 -10.32 -15.54
CA THR A 168 1.86 -11.49 -14.90
C THR A 168 0.44 -11.78 -15.34
N ARG A 169 -0.24 -10.79 -15.93
CA ARG A 169 -1.70 -10.81 -16.21
C ARG A 169 -2.55 -10.97 -14.95
N GLN A 170 -2.02 -10.53 -13.80
CA GLN A 170 -2.70 -10.63 -12.52
C GLN A 170 -2.83 -9.26 -11.86
N PRO A 171 -3.94 -9.00 -11.13
CA PRO A 171 -4.08 -7.80 -10.32
C PRO A 171 -3.10 -7.82 -9.14
N LEU A 172 -2.97 -6.68 -8.46
CA LEU A 172 -2.07 -6.51 -7.31
C LEU A 172 -2.87 -6.01 -6.11
N ALA A 173 -2.63 -6.60 -4.93
CA ALA A 173 -3.00 -6.02 -3.65
C ALA A 173 -1.75 -5.43 -2.98
N PHE A 174 -1.78 -4.14 -2.64
CA PHE A 174 -0.71 -3.48 -1.91
C PHE A 174 -0.85 -3.71 -0.40
N ASP A 175 -2.02 -3.38 0.16
CA ASP A 175 -2.30 -3.60 1.57
C ASP A 175 -3.62 -4.34 1.74
N VAL A 176 -3.70 -5.16 2.79
CA VAL A 176 -4.88 -5.96 3.14
C VAL A 176 -5.24 -5.76 4.61
N TRP A 177 -6.54 -5.89 4.92
CA TRP A 177 -7.02 -5.83 6.29
C TRP A 177 -6.74 -7.14 7.02
N VAL A 178 -5.97 -7.06 8.09
CA VAL A 178 -5.55 -8.23 8.89
C VAL A 178 -6.08 -8.07 10.30
N GLY A 179 -6.66 -9.13 10.84
CA GLY A 179 -7.09 -9.22 12.22
C GLY A 179 -6.40 -10.37 12.96
N HIS A 180 -6.31 -10.29 14.28
CA HIS A 180 -5.91 -11.44 15.09
C HIS A 180 -7.02 -12.51 15.08
N LYS A 181 -6.63 -13.77 15.02
CA LYS A 181 -7.58 -14.89 15.09
C LYS A 181 -8.37 -14.84 16.39
N GLY A 182 -9.69 -15.02 16.28
CA GLY A 182 -10.60 -14.98 17.42
C GLY A 182 -11.36 -13.67 17.59
N LEU A 183 -11.18 -12.71 16.67
CA LEU A 183 -12.13 -11.60 16.54
C LEU A 183 -13.52 -12.13 16.25
N SER A 184 -14.55 -11.54 16.84
CA SER A 184 -15.93 -12.00 16.64
C SER A 184 -16.42 -11.66 15.22
N TYR A 185 -17.38 -12.43 14.74
CA TYR A 185 -18.02 -12.18 13.45
C TYR A 185 -18.66 -10.79 13.39
N GLU A 186 -19.23 -10.31 14.52
CA GLU A 186 -19.82 -8.98 14.60
C GLU A 186 -18.81 -7.86 14.34
N VAL A 187 -17.55 -8.03 14.78
CA VAL A 187 -16.47 -7.07 14.50
C VAL A 187 -16.08 -7.10 13.02
N HIS A 188 -15.96 -8.30 12.42
CA HIS A 188 -15.67 -8.44 10.99
C HIS A 188 -16.76 -7.78 10.14
N ASP A 189 -18.04 -8.11 10.40
CA ASP A 189 -19.19 -7.58 9.68
C ASP A 189 -19.33 -6.06 9.87
N ALA A 190 -19.10 -5.55 11.07
CA ALA A 190 -19.14 -4.12 11.34
C ALA A 190 -18.00 -3.36 10.61
N LEU A 191 -16.79 -3.92 10.58
CA LEU A 191 -15.70 -3.37 9.79
C LEU A 191 -16.03 -3.38 8.30
N GLN A 192 -16.51 -4.52 7.77
CA GLN A 192 -16.90 -4.64 6.36
C GLN A 192 -17.91 -3.56 5.97
N ARG A 193 -18.95 -3.33 6.79
CA ARG A 193 -19.93 -2.25 6.55
C ARG A 193 -19.29 -0.86 6.60
N ALA A 194 -18.41 -0.62 7.57
CA ALA A 194 -17.74 0.67 7.68
C ALA A 194 -16.86 0.96 6.45
N LEU A 195 -16.13 -0.03 5.95
CA LEU A 195 -15.32 0.11 4.73
C LEU A 195 -16.21 0.34 3.49
N THR A 196 -17.30 -0.42 3.35
CA THR A 196 -18.31 -0.21 2.30
C THR A 196 -18.85 1.22 2.33
N PHE A 197 -19.29 1.68 3.51
CA PHE A 197 -19.79 3.04 3.70
C PHE A 197 -18.76 4.09 3.26
N GLY A 198 -17.49 3.91 3.61
CA GLY A 198 -16.44 4.84 3.23
C GLY A 198 -16.21 4.90 1.71
N LEU A 199 -16.27 3.76 1.03
CA LEU A 199 -16.16 3.69 -0.43
C LEU A 199 -17.36 4.32 -1.15
N GLU A 200 -18.57 4.12 -0.62
CA GLU A 200 -19.79 4.75 -1.15
C GLU A 200 -19.79 6.28 -0.97
N HIS A 201 -19.03 6.80 0.01
CA HIS A 201 -18.90 8.22 0.34
C HIS A 201 -17.50 8.77 0.03
N THR A 202 -16.85 8.26 -1.03
CA THR A 202 -15.48 8.65 -1.40
C THR A 202 -15.35 10.16 -1.64
N PHE A 203 -16.37 10.82 -2.20
CA PHE A 203 -16.34 12.26 -2.42
C PHE A 203 -16.28 13.03 -1.09
N GLU A 204 -17.12 12.71 -0.14
CA GLU A 204 -17.15 13.30 1.21
C GLU A 204 -15.87 12.96 1.98
N ALA A 205 -15.35 11.75 1.78
CA ALA A 205 -14.11 11.30 2.38
C ALA A 205 -12.91 12.14 1.92
N VAL A 206 -12.81 12.40 0.61
CA VAL A 206 -11.78 13.29 0.06
C VAL A 206 -11.95 14.71 0.58
N ALA A 207 -13.18 15.25 0.54
CA ALA A 207 -13.46 16.61 1.00
C ALA A 207 -13.13 16.84 2.49
N ALA A 208 -13.22 15.79 3.31
CA ALA A 208 -12.89 15.82 4.74
C ALA A 208 -11.42 15.47 5.07
N SER A 209 -10.58 15.22 4.07
CA SER A 209 -9.19 14.77 4.23
C SER A 209 -8.17 15.86 3.94
N ASP A 210 -6.91 15.58 4.25
CA ASP A 210 -5.75 16.44 3.87
C ASP A 210 -5.56 16.53 2.34
N TYR A 211 -6.26 15.68 1.57
CA TYR A 211 -6.21 15.65 0.11
C TYR A 211 -7.33 16.44 -0.58
N ALA A 212 -8.15 17.16 0.18
CA ALA A 212 -9.28 17.96 -0.35
C ALA A 212 -8.86 18.96 -1.44
N ALA A 213 -7.65 19.50 -1.35
CA ALA A 213 -7.10 20.45 -2.32
C ALA A 213 -6.41 19.76 -3.51
N ALA A 214 -6.22 18.44 -3.50
CA ALA A 214 -5.57 17.70 -4.58
C ALA A 214 -6.58 17.38 -5.70
N PRO A 215 -6.47 18.01 -6.89
CA PRO A 215 -7.51 17.91 -7.93
C PRO A 215 -7.68 16.49 -8.49
N TYR A 216 -6.68 15.62 -8.31
CA TYR A 216 -6.68 14.24 -8.76
C TYR A 216 -7.25 13.26 -7.73
N ALA A 217 -7.42 13.66 -6.45
CA ALA A 217 -7.65 12.72 -5.35
C ALA A 217 -8.91 11.85 -5.55
N TYR A 218 -10.01 12.46 -5.95
CA TYR A 218 -11.26 11.73 -6.18
C TYR A 218 -11.15 10.78 -7.38
N ASP A 219 -10.65 11.26 -8.53
CA ASP A 219 -10.51 10.43 -9.73
C ASP A 219 -9.53 9.27 -9.52
N HIS A 220 -8.44 9.49 -8.78
CA HIS A 220 -7.51 8.46 -8.37
C HIS A 220 -8.21 7.34 -7.60
N LEU A 221 -8.94 7.68 -6.55
CA LEU A 221 -9.62 6.70 -5.69
C LEU A 221 -10.75 5.94 -6.40
N VAL A 222 -11.44 6.57 -7.36
CA VAL A 222 -12.61 5.96 -8.03
C VAL A 222 -12.22 5.18 -9.29
N ARG A 223 -11.11 5.52 -9.95
CA ARG A 223 -10.78 4.99 -11.27
C ARG A 223 -9.49 4.18 -11.33
N GLU A 224 -8.57 4.41 -10.40
CA GLU A 224 -7.22 3.84 -10.48
C GLU A 224 -6.94 2.86 -9.35
N VAL A 225 -7.46 3.14 -8.14
CA VAL A 225 -7.37 2.19 -7.03
C VAL A 225 -8.48 1.16 -7.14
N ASP A 226 -8.12 -0.12 -7.06
CA ASP A 226 -9.07 -1.22 -7.00
C ASP A 226 -9.14 -1.73 -5.56
N PHE A 227 -10.23 -1.38 -4.89
CA PHE A 227 -10.44 -1.68 -3.46
C PHE A 227 -10.97 -3.08 -3.18
N LEU A 228 -11.46 -3.80 -4.18
CA LEU A 228 -12.00 -5.15 -3.95
C LEU A 228 -10.86 -6.16 -3.78
N PHE A 229 -10.86 -6.93 -2.70
CA PHE A 229 -9.95 -8.06 -2.48
C PHE A 229 -10.64 -9.36 -2.90
N ASP A 230 -10.69 -9.59 -4.19
CA ASP A 230 -11.33 -10.73 -4.83
C ASP A 230 -10.41 -11.96 -4.90
N ILE A 231 -10.94 -13.05 -5.47
CA ILE A 231 -10.22 -14.31 -5.64
C ILE A 231 -9.00 -14.18 -6.56
N GLU A 232 -9.02 -13.25 -7.52
CA GLU A 232 -7.91 -13.03 -8.44
C GLU A 232 -6.74 -12.37 -7.70
N LYS A 233 -6.99 -11.34 -6.89
CA LYS A 233 -5.98 -10.72 -6.02
C LYS A 233 -5.47 -11.67 -4.95
N HIS A 234 -6.35 -12.47 -4.37
CA HIS A 234 -5.94 -13.50 -3.42
C HIS A 234 -4.97 -14.50 -4.06
N THR A 235 -5.27 -14.98 -5.27
CA THR A 235 -4.42 -15.91 -6.02
C THR A 235 -3.08 -15.26 -6.41
N ALA A 236 -3.13 -14.00 -6.88
CA ALA A 236 -1.93 -13.24 -7.22
C ALA A 236 -1.01 -13.02 -6.01
N LEU A 237 -1.61 -12.73 -4.85
CA LEU A 237 -0.88 -12.53 -3.61
C LEU A 237 -0.20 -13.81 -3.13
N GLN A 238 -0.86 -14.97 -3.23
CA GLN A 238 -0.24 -16.26 -2.90
C GLN A 238 1.01 -16.52 -3.76
N ARG A 239 0.94 -16.24 -5.06
CA ARG A 239 2.11 -16.37 -5.95
C ARG A 239 3.23 -15.40 -5.59
N LEU A 240 2.90 -14.16 -5.23
CA LEU A 240 3.88 -13.19 -4.76
C LEU A 240 4.60 -13.69 -3.50
N TRP A 241 3.88 -14.29 -2.55
CA TRP A 241 4.46 -14.89 -1.36
C TRP A 241 5.39 -16.08 -1.67
N GLU A 242 5.05 -16.90 -2.66
CA GLU A 242 5.88 -18.03 -3.10
C GLU A 242 7.20 -17.59 -3.72
N CYS A 243 7.26 -16.39 -4.32
CA CYS A 243 8.51 -15.84 -4.85
C CYS A 243 9.57 -15.59 -3.77
N GLY A 244 9.18 -15.43 -2.51
CA GLY A 244 10.09 -15.32 -1.36
C GLY A 244 11.02 -14.10 -1.38
N LEU A 245 10.78 -13.15 -2.27
CA LEU A 245 11.60 -11.95 -2.41
C LEU A 245 11.42 -11.06 -1.19
N LYS A 246 12.54 -10.56 -0.66
CA LYS A 246 12.56 -9.57 0.42
C LYS A 246 13.54 -8.48 0.07
N VAL A 247 13.07 -7.25 0.07
CA VAL A 247 13.92 -6.07 -0.05
C VAL A 247 14.42 -5.69 1.34
N ALA A 248 15.74 -5.76 1.50
CA ALA A 248 16.43 -5.23 2.68
C ALA A 248 17.32 -4.06 2.25
N PRO A 249 16.78 -2.83 2.19
CA PRO A 249 17.55 -1.67 1.76
C PRO A 249 18.72 -1.43 2.69
N LYS A 250 19.91 -1.19 2.12
CA LYS A 250 21.06 -0.78 2.91
C LYS A 250 20.85 0.66 3.40
N VAL A 251 21.03 0.87 4.69
CA VAL A 251 21.08 2.22 5.27
C VAL A 251 22.43 2.82 4.84
N ASN A 252 22.39 3.91 4.07
CA ASN A 252 23.57 4.69 3.81
C ASN A 252 24.00 5.36 5.13
N PRO A 253 25.17 5.05 5.69
CA PRO A 253 25.71 5.87 6.75
C PRO A 253 26.03 7.23 6.15
N GLY A 254 25.19 8.24 6.43
CA GLY A 254 25.37 9.64 6.02
C GLY A 254 26.70 10.22 6.50
#